data_4b926ff67e9a85deedd9fe61cdaea584
#
_entry.id   4b926ff67e9a85deedd9fe61cdaea584
#
_cell.length_a   1.000
_cell.length_b   1.000
_cell.length_c   1.000
_cell.angle_alpha   90.00
_cell.angle_beta   90.00
_cell.angle_gamma   90.00
#
_symmetry.space_group_name_H-M   'P 1'
#
loop_
_entity.id
_entity.type
_entity.pdbx_description
1 polymer ?
#
loop_
_entity_poly.entity_id
_entity_poly.type
_entity_poly.pdbx_seq_one_letter_code
_entity_poly.pdbx_strand_id
1 'polypeptide(L)'
;MSDTIIRHVVVPGTFDPVTLGHLDVIARTRRMFSQVTIGVAASLTKNGSGPHFSLEERTQMLRESIVELRIDKGVEIRPFSGLLMDLCRTIGADGV
;
A
#
# COMPACT_ATOMS: atom_id res chain seq x y z
N MET A 1 -10.35 22.52 -15.68
CA MET A 1 -10.05 21.91 -15.74
C MET A 1 -9.69 21.27 -15.46
N SER A 2 -9.72 20.91 -15.46
CA SER A 2 -9.29 20.23 -15.24
C SER A 2 -8.87 19.33 -15.56
N ASP A 3 -8.40 19.10 -15.91
CA ASP A 3 -7.68 18.24 -16.25
C ASP A 3 -7.28 17.42 -15.34
N THR A 4 -8.03 16.71 -14.81
CA THR A 4 -7.72 15.78 -13.87
C THR A 4 -7.07 14.64 -14.51
N ILE A 5 -5.81 14.58 -14.44
CA ILE A 5 -5.08 13.42 -14.83
C ILE A 5 -5.18 12.47 -13.67
N ILE A 6 -5.85 11.36 -13.88
CA ILE A 6 -5.90 10.32 -12.88
C ILE A 6 -4.51 9.70 -12.81
N ARG A 7 -3.91 9.79 -11.66
CA ARG A 7 -2.61 9.18 -11.45
C ARG A 7 -2.74 8.08 -10.42
N HIS A 8 -2.13 6.98 -10.71
CA HIS A 8 -2.17 5.79 -9.88
C HIS A 8 -0.75 5.50 -9.39
N VAL A 9 -0.58 5.48 -8.09
CA VAL A 9 0.74 5.29 -7.49
C VAL A 9 0.70 4.12 -6.52
N VAL A 10 1.81 3.42 -6.39
CA VAL A 10 1.95 2.31 -5.45
C VAL A 10 2.80 2.75 -4.27
N VAL A 11 2.34 2.48 -3.08
CA VAL A 11 3.12 2.68 -1.86
C VAL A 11 3.45 1.29 -1.31
N PRO A 12 4.67 0.82 -1.51
CA PRO A 12 5.02 -0.53 -1.08
C PRO A 12 5.52 -0.55 0.36
N GLY A 13 5.40 -1.68 1.00
CA GLY A 13 5.96 -1.86 2.33
C GLY A 13 5.64 -3.22 2.89
N THR A 14 6.19 -3.49 4.05
CA THR A 14 5.92 -4.72 4.79
C THR A 14 4.72 -4.54 5.72
N PHE A 15 4.61 -3.36 6.32
CA PHE A 15 3.54 -3.02 7.25
C PHE A 15 3.37 -4.06 8.35
N ASP A 16 4.45 -4.32 9.06
CA ASP A 16 4.52 -5.40 10.05
C ASP A 16 4.85 -4.87 11.46
N PRO A 17 3.93 -4.23 12.15
CA PRO A 17 2.61 -3.81 11.66
C PRO A 17 2.65 -2.42 11.01
N VAL A 18 1.50 -1.96 10.57
CA VAL A 18 1.36 -0.59 10.11
C VAL A 18 1.61 0.37 11.27
N THR A 19 2.27 1.49 10.97
CA THR A 19 2.58 2.50 11.98
C THR A 19 1.94 3.83 11.62
N LEU A 20 1.96 4.76 12.54
CA LEU A 20 1.45 6.11 12.27
C LEU A 20 2.25 6.77 11.14
N GLY A 21 3.55 6.48 11.06
CA GLY A 21 4.35 6.99 9.97
C GLY A 21 3.90 6.49 8.61
N HIS A 22 3.56 5.20 8.52
CA HIS A 22 3.00 4.63 7.30
C HIS A 22 1.69 5.32 6.93
N LEU A 23 0.82 5.51 7.91
CA LEU A 23 -0.48 6.11 7.67
C LEU A 23 -0.35 7.56 7.22
N ASP A 24 0.62 8.27 7.77
CA ASP A 24 0.88 9.65 7.37
C ASP A 24 1.30 9.71 5.90
N VAL A 25 2.19 8.82 5.49
CA VAL A 25 2.64 8.77 4.10
C VAL A 25 1.47 8.44 3.17
N ILE A 26 0.64 7.47 3.57
CA ILE A 26 -0.51 7.09 2.76
C ILE A 26 -1.49 8.26 2.62
N ALA A 27 -1.76 8.96 3.71
CA ALA A 27 -2.69 10.08 3.69
C ALA A 27 -2.18 11.20 2.79
N ARG A 28 -0.89 11.51 2.90
CA ARG A 28 -0.29 12.55 2.06
C ARG A 28 -0.29 12.16 0.60
N THR A 29 0.03 10.91 0.33
CA THR A 29 0.06 10.41 -1.04
C THR A 29 -1.34 10.46 -1.66
N ARG A 30 -2.35 10.11 -0.87
CA ARG A 30 -3.72 10.12 -1.37
C ARG A 30 -4.20 11.52 -1.72
N ARG A 31 -3.67 12.54 -1.07
CA ARG A 31 -4.02 13.93 -1.44
C ARG A 31 -3.42 14.32 -2.76
N MET A 32 -2.29 13.72 -3.14
CA MET A 32 -1.58 14.08 -4.37
C MET A 32 -2.02 13.27 -5.56
N PHE A 33 -2.54 12.08 -5.33
CA PHE A 33 -2.91 11.16 -6.42
C PHE A 33 -4.33 10.67 -6.24
N SER A 34 -5.01 10.48 -7.36
CA SER A 34 -6.41 10.06 -7.30
C SER A 34 -6.57 8.59 -6.92
N GLN A 35 -5.57 7.78 -7.21
CA GLN A 35 -5.60 6.36 -6.84
C GLN A 35 -4.29 5.95 -6.20
N VAL A 36 -4.37 5.28 -5.07
CA VAL A 36 -3.21 4.78 -4.34
C VAL A 36 -3.41 3.29 -4.09
N THR A 37 -2.45 2.49 -4.50
CA THR A 37 -2.44 1.07 -4.16
C THR A 37 -1.35 0.86 -3.14
N ILE A 38 -1.73 0.31 -1.99
CA ILE A 38 -0.75 -0.05 -0.97
C ILE A 38 -0.32 -1.47 -1.25
N GLY A 39 0.93 -1.65 -1.63
CA GLY A 39 1.48 -2.97 -1.92
C GLY A 39 2.07 -3.58 -0.68
N VAL A 40 1.44 -4.63 -0.15
CA VAL A 40 1.93 -5.30 1.04
C VAL A 40 2.77 -6.49 0.63
N ALA A 41 4.04 -6.44 0.95
CA ALA A 41 4.96 -7.50 0.57
C ALA A 41 4.64 -8.78 1.32
N ALA A 42 4.41 -9.85 0.56
CA ALA A 42 3.89 -11.09 1.12
C ALA A 42 4.95 -11.86 1.90
N SER A 43 6.15 -11.93 1.41
CA SER A 43 7.17 -12.74 2.04
C SER A 43 8.49 -12.04 2.01
N LEU A 44 9.10 -11.88 3.15
CA LEU A 44 10.34 -11.21 3.26
C LEU A 44 11.29 -11.93 4.14
N THR A 45 11.20 -13.22 4.16
CA THR A 45 12.03 -14.00 5.04
C THR A 45 13.43 -14.03 4.51
N LYS A 46 14.32 -13.41 5.21
CA LYS A 46 15.72 -13.56 4.97
C LYS A 46 16.35 -14.01 6.26
N ASN A 47 17.18 -14.97 6.20
CA ASN A 47 17.92 -15.46 7.39
C ASN A 47 16.99 -15.96 8.48
N GLY A 48 15.88 -16.53 8.11
CA GLY A 48 14.96 -17.12 9.07
C GLY A 48 14.16 -16.14 9.87
N SER A 49 14.24 -14.84 9.56
CA SER A 49 13.44 -13.88 10.27
C SER A 49 12.27 -13.50 9.42
N GLY A 50 11.16 -14.06 9.65
CA GLY A 50 9.93 -13.69 8.95
C GLY A 50 9.26 -12.50 9.58
N PRO A 51 8.16 -12.05 9.00
CA PRO A 51 7.35 -10.99 9.59
C PRO A 51 6.77 -11.43 10.93
N HIS A 52 6.50 -10.48 11.81
CA HIS A 52 5.89 -10.74 13.11
C HIS A 52 4.43 -11.14 12.96
N PHE A 53 3.76 -10.59 11.94
CA PHE A 53 2.36 -10.86 11.67
C PHE A 53 2.20 -11.51 10.30
N SER A 54 1.20 -12.33 10.15
CA SER A 54 0.89 -12.94 8.87
C SER A 54 0.47 -11.88 7.86
N LEU A 55 0.50 -12.22 6.59
CA LEU A 55 0.05 -11.32 5.55
C LEU A 55 -1.40 -10.91 5.77
N GLU A 56 -2.23 -11.84 6.17
CA GLU A 56 -3.64 -11.55 6.44
C GLU A 56 -3.80 -10.59 7.60
N GLU A 57 -3.04 -10.81 8.67
CA GLU A 57 -3.10 -9.92 9.83
C GLU A 57 -2.61 -8.53 9.48
N ARG A 58 -1.52 -8.43 8.75
CA ARG A 58 -0.97 -7.12 8.35
C ARG A 58 -1.94 -6.36 7.46
N THR A 59 -2.54 -7.06 6.51
CA THR A 59 -3.49 -6.46 5.59
C THR A 59 -4.74 -5.99 6.32
N GLN A 60 -5.21 -6.79 7.27
CA GLN A 60 -6.41 -6.44 8.02
C GLN A 60 -6.17 -5.23 8.93
N MET A 61 -5.04 -5.19 9.62
CA MET A 61 -4.70 -4.07 10.47
C MET A 61 -4.58 -2.78 9.66
N LEU A 62 -3.98 -2.88 8.48
CA LEU A 62 -3.84 -1.74 7.60
C LEU A 62 -5.21 -1.26 7.12
N ARG A 63 -6.08 -2.18 6.71
CA ARG A 63 -7.42 -1.83 6.25
C ARG A 63 -8.23 -1.14 7.33
N GLU A 64 -8.16 -1.66 8.54
CA GLU A 64 -8.89 -1.06 9.65
C GLU A 64 -8.38 0.34 9.96
N SER A 65 -7.08 0.53 9.87
CA SER A 65 -6.50 1.84 10.15
C SER A 65 -6.89 2.88 9.12
N ILE A 66 -6.87 2.53 7.83
CA ILE A 66 -7.20 3.51 6.81
C ILE A 66 -8.69 3.84 6.83
N VAL A 67 -9.54 2.89 7.19
CA VAL A 67 -10.97 3.16 7.33
C VAL A 67 -11.22 4.05 8.55
N GLU A 68 -10.56 3.77 9.65
CA GLU A 68 -10.71 4.54 10.86
C GLU A 68 -10.30 6.00 10.64
N LEU A 69 -9.25 6.22 9.88
CA LEU A 69 -8.78 7.57 9.59
C LEU A 69 -9.50 8.21 8.42
N ARG A 70 -10.44 7.50 7.81
CA ARG A 70 -11.26 7.99 6.70
C ARG A 70 -10.43 8.38 5.48
N ILE A 71 -9.37 7.61 5.22
CA ILE A 71 -8.53 7.82 4.04
C ILE A 71 -8.62 6.64 3.07
N ASP A 72 -9.67 5.84 3.20
CA ASP A 72 -9.83 4.64 2.39
C ASP A 72 -10.35 4.91 0.99
N LYS A 73 -10.93 6.07 0.74
CA LYS A 73 -11.47 6.38 -0.56
C LYS A 73 -10.35 6.57 -1.56
N GLY A 74 -10.37 5.80 -2.63
CA GLY A 74 -9.31 5.83 -3.62
C GLY A 74 -8.07 5.06 -3.22
N VAL A 75 -8.12 4.29 -2.14
CA VAL A 75 -7.01 3.49 -1.66
C VAL A 75 -7.37 2.02 -1.77
N GLU A 76 -6.49 1.24 -2.38
CA GLU A 76 -6.64 -0.19 -2.50
C GLU A 76 -5.46 -0.86 -1.83
N ILE A 77 -5.69 -1.97 -1.14
CA ILE A 77 -4.63 -2.74 -0.52
C ILE A 77 -4.42 -4.01 -1.33
N ARG A 78 -3.21 -4.24 -1.74
CA ARG A 78 -2.88 -5.38 -2.59
C ARG A 78 -1.65 -6.10 -2.10
N PRO A 79 -1.78 -7.34 -1.69
CA PRO A 79 -0.59 -8.13 -1.37
C PRO A 79 0.15 -8.47 -2.66
N PHE A 80 1.45 -8.57 -2.58
CA PHE A 80 2.23 -9.00 -3.72
C PHE A 80 3.43 -9.80 -3.26
N SER A 81 3.92 -10.64 -4.16
CA SER A 81 5.19 -11.34 -3.97
C SER A 81 5.99 -11.17 -5.24
N GLY A 82 7.30 -11.25 -5.12
CA GLY A 82 8.17 -11.06 -6.27
C GLY A 82 8.54 -9.60 -6.45
N LEU A 83 8.73 -9.18 -7.68
CA LEU A 83 9.24 -7.86 -7.96
C LEU A 83 8.15 -6.80 -7.94
N LEU A 84 8.45 -5.69 -7.30
CA LEU A 84 7.55 -4.56 -7.23
C LEU A 84 7.14 -4.07 -8.62
N MET A 85 8.07 -4.08 -9.56
CA MET A 85 7.77 -3.64 -10.92
C MET A 85 6.70 -4.48 -11.59
N ASP A 86 6.66 -5.77 -11.27
CA ASP A 86 5.63 -6.64 -11.83
C ASP A 86 4.25 -6.28 -11.30
N LEU A 87 4.18 -5.91 -10.02
CA LEU A 87 2.93 -5.42 -9.46
C LEU A 87 2.49 -4.15 -10.18
N CYS A 88 3.41 -3.21 -10.38
CA CYS A 88 3.07 -1.95 -11.04
C CYS A 88 2.55 -2.18 -12.45
N ARG A 89 3.14 -3.11 -13.17
CA ARG A 89 2.65 -3.44 -14.51
C ARG A 89 1.26 -4.06 -14.49
N THR A 90 1.06 -4.95 -13.55
CA THR A 90 -0.23 -5.66 -13.44
C THR A 90 -1.37 -4.70 -13.20
N ILE A 91 -1.17 -3.71 -12.37
CA ILE A 91 -2.24 -2.78 -12.01
C ILE A 91 -2.21 -1.47 -12.80
N GLY A 92 -1.24 -1.31 -13.68
CA GLY A 92 -1.17 -0.11 -14.51
C GLY A 92 -0.81 1.14 -13.74
N ALA A 93 0.05 1.01 -12.73
CA ALA A 93 0.43 2.17 -11.92
C ALA A 93 1.36 3.09 -12.69
N ASP A 94 1.26 4.38 -12.42
CA ASP A 94 2.10 5.40 -13.03
C ASP A 94 3.43 5.57 -12.30
N GLY A 95 3.50 5.17 -11.06
CA GLY A 95 4.73 5.32 -10.28
C GLY A 95 4.63 4.66 -8.92
N VAL A 96 5.68 4.82 -8.18
CA VAL A 96 5.84 4.20 -6.86
C VAL A 96 6.09 5.26 -5.80
#